data_0a3c252a6f78cbdd1f1a9962b1289664
#
_entry.id   0a3c252a6f78cbdd1f1a9962b1289664
#
_cell.length_a   1.000
_cell.length_b   1.000
_cell.length_c   1.000
_cell.angle_alpha   90.00
_cell.angle_beta   90.00
_cell.angle_gamma   90.00
#
_symmetry.space_group_name_H-M   'P 1'
#
loop_
_entity.id
_entity.type
_entity.pdbx_description
1 polymer ?
#
loop_
_entity_poly.entity_id
_entity_poly.type
_entity_poly.pdbx_seq_one_letter_code
_entity_poly.pdbx_strand_id
1 'polypeptide(L)'
;MKHQVQHKLLSIRRKRKQINEQPELREIIADPIQSDEFWKDLFLVRPLENVEKGKALQLAWKVFCEFESPDYAPEGTEEFKKCLNDDAYLAGIRYYGAFDEEKLVGMLGIWEEKRHVCFFFVDGEYQRLGIGKLFKRMREDFSGRTITLNSSPCGLPFYKALGFTTTDSEQTVNGIRFTPMAYK
;
A
#
# COMPACT_ATOMS: atom_id res chain seq x y z
N MET A 1 20.87 23.02 -12.64
CA MET A 1 20.33 21.78 -12.06
C MET A 1 18.86 21.84 -11.65
N LYS A 2 18.31 22.96 -11.19
CA LYS A 2 16.88 23.07 -10.80
C LYS A 2 15.88 22.99 -11.97
N HIS A 3 16.24 23.36 -13.18
CA HIS A 3 15.35 23.33 -14.36
C HIS A 3 15.17 21.93 -14.99
N GLN A 4 16.09 21.01 -14.80
CA GLN A 4 15.94 19.63 -15.31
C GLN A 4 15.00 18.75 -14.45
N VAL A 5 14.81 19.08 -13.19
CA VAL A 5 13.91 18.39 -12.29
C VAL A 5 12.44 18.75 -12.58
N GLN A 6 12.16 19.99 -12.96
CA GLN A 6 10.80 20.43 -13.29
C GLN A 6 10.19 19.77 -14.52
N HIS A 7 11.01 19.33 -15.50
CA HIS A 7 10.51 18.62 -16.69
C HIS A 7 10.16 17.15 -16.43
N LYS A 8 10.67 16.53 -15.36
CA LYS A 8 10.39 15.13 -14.98
C LYS A 8 9.07 14.93 -14.23
N LEU A 9 8.47 15.98 -13.70
CA LEU A 9 7.32 15.93 -12.80
C LEU A 9 6.04 16.48 -13.44
N LEU A 10 5.63 15.88 -14.55
CA LEU A 10 4.24 15.97 -14.95
C LEU A 10 3.40 15.30 -13.87
N SER A 11 2.41 16.00 -13.29
CA SER A 11 1.52 15.43 -12.28
C SER A 11 0.99 14.08 -12.75
N ILE A 12 0.82 13.13 -11.84
CA ILE A 12 0.32 11.78 -12.15
C ILE A 12 -0.99 11.81 -12.93
N ARG A 13 -1.84 12.82 -12.74
CA ARG A 13 -3.02 13.04 -13.58
C ARG A 13 -2.67 13.22 -15.06
N ARG A 14 -1.60 13.96 -15.37
CA ARG A 14 -1.12 14.11 -16.75
C ARG A 14 -0.51 12.82 -17.26
N LYS A 15 0.27 12.10 -16.42
CA LYS A 15 0.85 10.81 -16.79
C LYS A 15 -0.21 9.73 -16.99
N ARG A 16 -1.24 9.68 -16.13
CA ARG A 16 -2.39 8.78 -16.31
C ARG A 16 -3.16 9.08 -17.60
N LYS A 17 -3.31 10.36 -17.95
CA LYS A 17 -3.90 10.78 -19.22
C LYS A 17 -3.02 10.34 -20.40
N GLN A 18 -1.71 10.59 -20.36
CA GLN A 18 -0.78 10.13 -21.40
C GLN A 18 -0.76 8.60 -21.54
N ILE A 19 -0.73 7.86 -20.45
CA ILE A 19 -0.81 6.39 -20.46
C ILE A 19 -2.10 5.91 -21.11
N ASN A 20 -3.23 6.57 -20.84
CA ASN A 20 -4.51 6.23 -21.44
C ASN A 20 -4.61 6.60 -22.93
N GLU A 21 -3.88 7.62 -23.36
CA GLU A 21 -3.86 8.13 -24.73
C GLU A 21 -2.78 7.47 -25.61
N GLN A 22 -1.82 6.74 -25.02
CA GLN A 22 -0.71 6.08 -25.75
C GLN A 22 -0.74 4.56 -25.52
N PRO A 23 -1.26 3.77 -26.48
CA PRO A 23 -1.33 2.29 -26.38
C PRO A 23 0.02 1.64 -26.07
N GLU A 24 1.11 2.17 -26.64
CA GLU A 24 2.50 1.69 -26.46
C GLU A 24 2.93 1.73 -24.99
N LEU A 25 2.52 2.76 -24.23
CA LEU A 25 2.83 2.85 -22.80
C LEU A 25 2.03 1.82 -21.97
N ARG A 26 0.88 1.37 -22.47
CA ARG A 26 0.10 0.30 -21.81
C ARG A 26 0.81 -1.05 -21.88
N GLU A 27 1.48 -1.35 -23.00
CA GLU A 27 2.25 -2.57 -23.16
C GLU A 27 3.49 -2.56 -22.24
N ILE A 28 4.21 -1.43 -22.17
CA ILE A 28 5.35 -1.26 -21.27
C ILE A 28 4.94 -1.41 -19.80
N ILE A 29 3.75 -0.90 -19.44
CA ILE A 29 3.21 -0.98 -18.07
C ILE A 29 2.69 -2.38 -17.74
N ALA A 30 2.24 -3.13 -18.75
CA ALA A 30 1.79 -4.51 -18.59
C ALA A 30 2.96 -5.49 -18.42
N ASP A 31 4.18 -5.14 -18.87
CA ASP A 31 5.38 -5.95 -18.67
C ASP A 31 5.95 -5.73 -17.25
N PRO A 32 5.99 -6.76 -16.38
CA PRO A 32 6.48 -6.62 -15.01
C PRO A 32 7.93 -6.16 -14.90
N ILE A 33 8.76 -6.44 -15.90
CA ILE A 33 10.19 -6.08 -15.91
C ILE A 33 10.38 -4.63 -16.37
N GLN A 34 9.75 -4.23 -17.45
CA GLN A 34 9.81 -2.86 -17.97
C GLN A 34 9.02 -1.88 -17.11
N SER A 35 7.90 -2.34 -16.52
CA SER A 35 7.13 -1.52 -15.59
C SER A 35 7.93 -1.16 -14.33
N ASP A 36 8.71 -2.09 -13.78
CA ASP A 36 9.52 -1.80 -12.57
C ASP A 36 10.54 -0.68 -12.79
N GLU A 37 11.15 -0.60 -13.99
CA GLU A 37 12.10 0.44 -14.34
C GLU A 37 11.43 1.78 -14.65
N PHE A 38 10.30 1.74 -15.36
CA PHE A 38 9.49 2.91 -15.66
C PHE A 38 8.92 3.58 -14.40
N TRP A 39 8.48 2.76 -13.42
CA TRP A 39 7.93 3.27 -12.16
C TRP A 39 8.99 3.62 -11.11
N LYS A 40 10.23 3.18 -11.27
CA LYS A 40 11.33 3.40 -10.32
C LYS A 40 11.55 4.87 -9.96
N ASP A 41 11.32 5.74 -10.94
CA ASP A 41 11.56 7.18 -10.82
C ASP A 41 10.29 7.98 -10.45
N LEU A 42 9.14 7.32 -10.31
CA LEU A 42 7.85 8.02 -10.13
C LEU A 42 7.50 8.30 -8.68
N PHE A 43 7.85 7.38 -7.79
CA PHE A 43 7.53 7.48 -6.37
C PHE A 43 8.80 7.27 -5.55
N LEU A 44 9.04 8.19 -4.62
CA LEU A 44 10.03 7.95 -3.57
C LEU A 44 9.43 6.99 -2.54
N VAL A 45 10.01 5.79 -2.43
CA VAL A 45 9.61 4.80 -1.42
C VAL A 45 10.69 4.70 -0.35
N ARG A 46 10.31 4.95 0.91
CA ARG A 46 11.22 4.91 2.05
C ARG A 46 10.49 4.58 3.37
N PRO A 47 11.21 4.17 4.43
CA PRO A 47 10.66 4.19 5.78
C PRO A 47 10.16 5.58 6.17
N LEU A 48 9.09 5.63 6.96
CA LEU A 48 8.55 6.87 7.51
C LEU A 48 9.25 7.23 8.82
N GLU A 49 9.44 8.52 9.02
CA GLU A 49 9.87 9.06 10.32
C GLU A 49 8.69 9.12 11.30
N ASN A 50 8.99 9.24 12.60
CA ASN A 50 7.94 9.27 13.63
C ASN A 50 6.93 10.41 13.42
N VAL A 51 7.41 11.58 12.98
CA VAL A 51 6.57 12.75 12.72
C VAL A 51 5.60 12.57 11.52
N GLU A 52 5.86 11.59 10.69
CA GLU A 52 5.05 11.30 9.49
C GLU A 52 3.95 10.25 9.74
N LYS A 53 4.04 9.51 10.87
CA LYS A 53 3.08 8.44 11.21
C LYS A 53 1.64 8.93 11.22
N GLY A 54 1.38 10.12 11.76
CA GLY A 54 0.04 10.69 11.78
C GLY A 54 -0.56 10.88 10.38
N LYS A 55 0.25 11.31 9.40
CA LYS A 55 -0.19 11.43 8.00
C LYS A 55 -0.49 10.06 7.38
N ALA A 56 0.30 9.05 7.72
CA ALA A 56 0.09 7.68 7.24
C ALA A 56 -1.23 7.10 7.78
N LEU A 57 -1.53 7.28 9.06
CA LEU A 57 -2.78 6.81 9.66
C LEU A 57 -4.00 7.57 9.11
N GLN A 58 -3.87 8.86 8.82
CA GLN A 58 -4.91 9.64 8.14
C GLN A 58 -5.17 9.11 6.72
N LEU A 59 -4.12 8.77 5.97
CA LEU A 59 -4.25 8.16 4.66
C LEU A 59 -4.94 6.80 4.76
N ALA A 60 -4.54 5.96 5.73
CA ALA A 60 -5.17 4.65 5.97
C ALA A 60 -6.67 4.80 6.24
N TRP A 61 -7.05 5.71 7.12
CA TRP A 61 -8.46 5.97 7.44
C TRP A 61 -9.25 6.44 6.23
N LYS A 62 -8.71 7.41 5.47
CA LYS A 62 -9.34 7.91 4.23
C LYS A 62 -9.64 6.77 3.26
N VAL A 63 -8.62 5.98 2.95
CA VAL A 63 -8.72 4.91 1.95
C VAL A 63 -9.62 3.76 2.44
N PHE A 64 -9.54 3.42 3.72
CA PHE A 64 -10.44 2.45 4.34
C PHE A 64 -11.91 2.87 4.22
N CYS A 65 -12.24 4.12 4.54
CA CYS A 65 -13.60 4.64 4.41
C CYS A 65 -14.10 4.65 2.96
N GLU A 66 -13.20 4.86 2.01
CA GLU A 66 -13.55 4.93 0.58
C GLU A 66 -13.79 3.53 -0.03
N PHE A 67 -12.99 2.52 0.34
CA PHE A 67 -12.95 1.24 -0.39
C PHE A 67 -13.33 0.01 0.43
N GLU A 68 -13.19 0.04 1.75
CA GLU A 68 -13.40 -1.13 2.59
C GLU A 68 -14.61 -1.01 3.52
N SER A 69 -14.77 0.14 4.17
CA SER A 69 -15.88 0.40 5.09
C SER A 69 -17.27 0.13 4.49
N PRO A 70 -17.55 0.37 3.19
CA PRO A 70 -18.85 0.03 2.60
C PRO A 70 -19.19 -1.47 2.64
N ASP A 71 -18.20 -2.34 2.70
CA ASP A 71 -18.35 -3.80 2.73
C ASP A 71 -18.36 -4.38 4.16
N TYR A 72 -18.17 -3.51 5.17
CA TYR A 72 -18.14 -3.92 6.57
C TYR A 72 -19.40 -3.49 7.33
N ALA A 73 -19.74 -4.26 8.37
CA ALA A 73 -20.71 -3.83 9.37
C ALA A 73 -20.17 -2.60 10.15
N PRO A 74 -21.04 -1.76 10.74
CA PRO A 74 -20.61 -0.59 11.51
C PRO A 74 -19.58 -0.92 12.59
N GLU A 75 -19.69 -2.10 13.23
CA GLU A 75 -18.77 -2.58 14.24
C GLU A 75 -17.34 -2.74 13.70
N GLY A 76 -17.20 -3.24 12.46
CA GLY A 76 -15.89 -3.40 11.80
C GLY A 76 -15.24 -2.05 11.50
N THR A 77 -16.03 -1.05 11.11
CA THR A 77 -15.54 0.31 10.89
C THR A 77 -15.06 0.95 12.20
N GLU A 78 -15.81 0.78 13.30
CA GLU A 78 -15.41 1.28 14.62
C GLU A 78 -14.18 0.54 15.15
N GLU A 79 -14.08 -0.76 14.92
CA GLU A 79 -12.91 -1.55 15.31
C GLU A 79 -11.64 -1.07 14.58
N PHE A 80 -11.72 -0.87 13.27
CA PHE A 80 -10.58 -0.32 12.53
C PHE A 80 -10.18 1.06 13.03
N LYS A 81 -11.16 1.92 13.33
CA LYS A 81 -10.91 3.24 13.92
C LYS A 81 -10.21 3.17 15.28
N LYS A 82 -10.58 2.20 16.12
CA LYS A 82 -9.90 1.95 17.41
C LYS A 82 -8.46 1.53 17.18
N CYS A 83 -8.18 0.61 16.24
CA CYS A 83 -6.81 0.21 15.91
C CYS A 83 -5.93 1.38 15.50
N LEU A 84 -6.47 2.36 14.75
CA LEU A 84 -5.73 3.56 14.33
C LEU A 84 -5.46 4.54 15.47
N ASN A 85 -6.12 4.40 16.63
CA ASN A 85 -5.97 5.25 17.81
C ASN A 85 -5.39 4.49 19.02
N ASP A 86 -4.96 3.26 18.85
CA ASP A 86 -4.34 2.46 19.91
C ASP A 86 -2.81 2.59 19.85
N ASP A 87 -2.26 3.48 20.67
CA ASP A 87 -0.83 3.73 20.71
C ASP A 87 -0.01 2.46 21.06
N ALA A 88 -0.55 1.58 21.90
CA ALA A 88 0.12 0.31 22.27
C ALA A 88 0.19 -0.64 21.07
N TYR A 89 -0.90 -0.74 20.30
CA TYR A 89 -0.94 -1.51 19.05
C TYR A 89 0.02 -0.93 18.00
N LEU A 90 0.06 0.39 17.86
CA LEU A 90 0.85 1.09 16.85
C LEU A 90 2.34 1.15 17.16
N ALA A 91 2.75 0.98 18.43
CA ALA A 91 4.14 1.14 18.88
C ALA A 91 5.12 0.17 18.22
N GLY A 92 4.67 -1.08 17.94
CA GLY A 92 5.51 -2.12 17.32
C GLY A 92 5.52 -2.10 15.78
N ILE A 93 4.89 -1.11 15.15
CA ILE A 93 4.73 -1.06 13.70
C ILE A 93 5.81 -0.18 13.07
N ARG A 94 6.56 -0.75 12.13
CA ARG A 94 7.42 0.01 11.21
C ARG A 94 6.58 0.42 9.99
N TYR A 95 6.69 1.69 9.64
CA TYR A 95 5.95 2.27 8.54
C TYR A 95 6.84 2.58 7.35
N TYR A 96 6.30 2.38 6.14
CA TYR A 96 6.88 2.77 4.86
C TYR A 96 5.90 3.67 4.14
N GLY A 97 6.42 4.66 3.41
CA GLY A 97 5.64 5.59 2.61
C GLY A 97 6.05 5.60 1.15
N ALA A 98 5.08 5.77 0.26
CA ALA A 98 5.31 6.15 -1.12
C ALA A 98 4.91 7.61 -1.30
N PHE A 99 5.79 8.39 -1.90
CA PHE A 99 5.62 9.84 -2.06
C PHE A 99 5.59 10.22 -3.54
N ASP A 100 4.63 11.06 -3.89
CA ASP A 100 4.62 11.84 -5.11
C ASP A 100 5.08 13.25 -4.75
N GLU A 101 6.34 13.58 -5.04
CA GLU A 101 7.04 14.74 -4.48
C GLU A 101 7.01 14.72 -2.94
N GLU A 102 6.29 15.65 -2.31
CA GLU A 102 6.13 15.72 -0.86
C GLU A 102 4.81 15.08 -0.35
N LYS A 103 3.91 14.70 -1.27
CA LYS A 103 2.62 14.11 -0.93
C LYS A 103 2.76 12.62 -0.65
N LEU A 104 2.40 12.19 0.55
CA LEU A 104 2.25 10.77 0.87
C LEU A 104 1.02 10.21 0.14
N VAL A 105 1.23 9.23 -0.75
CA VAL A 105 0.19 8.65 -1.62
C VAL A 105 -0.03 7.16 -1.40
N GLY A 106 0.85 6.53 -0.64
CA GLY A 106 0.70 5.14 -0.21
C GLY A 106 1.44 4.90 1.09
N MET A 107 0.94 3.98 1.90
CA MET A 107 1.56 3.57 3.14
C MET A 107 1.48 2.07 3.35
N LEU A 108 2.49 1.52 4.02
CA LEU A 108 2.54 0.15 4.49
C LEU A 108 3.02 0.17 5.95
N GLY A 109 2.32 -0.57 6.82
CA GLY A 109 2.72 -0.80 8.19
C GLY A 109 2.93 -2.29 8.44
N ILE A 110 4.09 -2.67 8.98
CA ILE A 110 4.40 -4.05 9.36
C ILE A 110 4.78 -4.12 10.84
N TRP A 111 4.17 -5.03 11.55
CA TRP A 111 4.56 -5.36 12.91
C TRP A 111 5.87 -6.16 12.87
N GLU A 112 6.98 -5.53 13.26
CA GLU A 112 8.32 -6.06 13.03
C GLU A 112 8.54 -7.43 13.69
N GLU A 113 8.19 -7.57 14.95
CA GLU A 113 8.38 -8.79 15.71
C GLU A 113 7.64 -9.98 15.10
N LYS A 114 6.38 -9.77 14.71
CA LYS A 114 5.51 -10.81 14.14
C LYS A 114 5.66 -10.94 12.63
N ARG A 115 6.30 -9.99 11.98
CA ARG A 115 6.39 -9.88 10.50
C ARG A 115 5.00 -9.93 9.86
N HIS A 116 4.06 -9.21 10.48
CA HIS A 116 2.67 -9.15 10.05
C HIS A 116 2.37 -7.78 9.46
N VAL A 117 1.98 -7.73 8.20
CA VAL A 117 1.53 -6.50 7.55
C VAL A 117 0.16 -6.15 8.09
N CYS A 118 0.09 -5.05 8.86
CA CYS A 118 -1.13 -4.55 9.49
C CYS A 118 -1.89 -3.57 8.59
N PHE A 119 -1.13 -2.80 7.79
CA PHE A 119 -1.67 -1.74 6.95
C PHE A 119 -1.02 -1.76 5.57
N PHE A 120 -1.82 -1.65 4.52
CA PHE A 120 -1.36 -1.35 3.17
C PHE A 120 -2.46 -0.58 2.44
N PHE A 121 -2.28 0.73 2.37
CA PHE A 121 -3.27 1.63 1.80
C PHE A 121 -2.63 2.53 0.75
N VAL A 122 -3.33 2.69 -0.37
CA VAL A 122 -2.92 3.55 -1.49
C VAL A 122 -4.08 4.46 -1.84
N ASP A 123 -3.81 5.76 -1.89
CA ASP A 123 -4.78 6.78 -2.32
C ASP A 123 -5.41 6.36 -3.67
N GLY A 124 -6.73 6.44 -3.78
CA GLY A 124 -7.49 5.95 -4.92
C GLY A 124 -7.02 6.51 -6.27
N GLU A 125 -6.57 7.78 -6.30
CA GLU A 125 -6.01 8.39 -7.52
C GLU A 125 -4.68 7.75 -7.95
N TYR A 126 -3.98 7.07 -7.03
CA TYR A 126 -2.64 6.49 -7.22
C TYR A 126 -2.63 4.97 -7.31
N GLN A 127 -3.79 4.33 -7.18
CA GLN A 127 -3.91 2.88 -7.35
C GLN A 127 -3.56 2.47 -8.78
N ARG A 128 -2.99 1.26 -8.94
CA ARG A 128 -2.53 0.69 -10.23
C ARG A 128 -1.40 1.48 -10.91
N LEU A 129 -0.68 2.32 -10.16
CA LEU A 129 0.48 3.08 -10.64
C LEU A 129 1.82 2.52 -10.10
N GLY A 130 1.89 1.23 -9.80
CA GLY A 130 3.12 0.57 -9.38
C GLY A 130 3.52 0.81 -7.92
N ILE A 131 2.63 1.35 -7.06
CA ILE A 131 2.93 1.56 -5.62
C ILE A 131 3.10 0.24 -4.84
N GLY A 132 2.83 -0.92 -5.46
CA GLY A 132 3.24 -2.23 -4.95
C GLY A 132 4.74 -2.34 -4.59
N LYS A 133 5.57 -1.41 -5.06
CA LYS A 133 6.97 -1.22 -4.64
C LYS A 133 7.15 -0.99 -3.14
N LEU A 134 6.15 -0.45 -2.44
CA LEU A 134 6.14 -0.40 -0.98
C LEU A 134 6.39 -1.78 -0.39
N PHE A 135 5.71 -2.78 -0.92
CA PHE A 135 5.89 -4.16 -0.49
C PHE A 135 7.29 -4.70 -0.83
N LYS A 136 7.80 -4.41 -2.04
CA LYS A 136 9.17 -4.80 -2.44
C LYS A 136 10.21 -4.17 -1.51
N ARG A 137 10.10 -2.88 -1.21
CA ARG A 137 11.01 -2.18 -0.30
C ARG A 137 10.97 -2.76 1.12
N MET A 138 9.77 -3.02 1.65
CA MET A 138 9.62 -3.67 2.94
C MET A 138 10.24 -5.08 2.93
N ARG A 139 10.01 -5.87 1.86
CA ARG A 139 10.60 -7.21 1.74
C ARG A 139 12.12 -7.24 1.79
N GLU A 140 12.80 -6.22 1.26
CA GLU A 140 14.26 -6.11 1.34
C GLU A 140 14.74 -6.11 2.81
N ASP A 141 14.01 -5.41 3.69
CA ASP A 141 14.32 -5.35 5.13
C ASP A 141 14.00 -6.66 5.87
N PHE A 142 13.11 -7.49 5.33
CA PHE A 142 12.65 -8.77 5.91
C PHE A 142 13.03 -10.00 5.06
N SER A 143 14.04 -9.89 4.22
CA SER A 143 14.48 -10.93 3.29
C SER A 143 14.67 -12.30 3.97
N GLY A 144 14.21 -13.35 3.27
CA GLY A 144 14.32 -14.74 3.74
C GLY A 144 13.40 -15.13 4.91
N ARG A 145 12.44 -14.27 5.26
CA ARG A 145 11.50 -14.52 6.37
C ARG A 145 10.06 -14.58 5.84
N THR A 146 9.26 -15.45 6.44
CA THR A 146 7.82 -15.50 6.16
C THR A 146 7.16 -14.21 6.63
N ILE A 147 6.39 -13.58 5.75
CA ILE A 147 5.57 -12.39 6.02
C ILE A 147 4.12 -12.80 5.96
N THR A 148 3.33 -12.40 6.93
CA THR A 148 1.89 -12.68 7.00
C THR A 148 1.06 -11.41 6.89
N LEU A 149 -0.21 -11.56 6.52
CA LEU A 149 -1.20 -10.49 6.56
C LEU A 149 -2.62 -11.06 6.64
N ASN A 150 -3.56 -10.21 6.97
CA ASN A 150 -4.99 -10.46 6.86
C ASN A 150 -5.55 -9.58 5.73
N SER A 151 -5.87 -10.21 4.60
CA SER A 151 -6.38 -9.48 3.44
C SER A 151 -7.86 -9.21 3.58
N SER A 152 -8.29 -7.96 3.38
CA SER A 152 -9.69 -7.66 3.11
C SER A 152 -10.17 -8.37 1.83
N PRO A 153 -11.48 -8.60 1.65
CA PRO A 153 -12.00 -9.23 0.43
C PRO A 153 -11.56 -8.51 -0.86
N CYS A 154 -11.56 -7.18 -0.86
CA CYS A 154 -11.12 -6.38 -2.01
C CYS A 154 -9.61 -6.45 -2.27
N GLY A 155 -8.79 -6.66 -1.23
CA GLY A 155 -7.33 -6.77 -1.32
C GLY A 155 -6.82 -8.12 -1.81
N LEU A 156 -7.63 -9.18 -1.73
CA LEU A 156 -7.21 -10.56 -1.99
C LEU A 156 -6.56 -10.78 -3.37
N PRO A 157 -7.11 -10.27 -4.49
CA PRO A 157 -6.49 -10.40 -5.80
C PRO A 157 -5.11 -9.73 -5.88
N PHE A 158 -4.98 -8.58 -5.25
CA PHE A 158 -3.72 -7.83 -5.21
C PHE A 158 -2.62 -8.61 -4.48
N TYR A 159 -2.90 -9.14 -3.30
CA TYR A 159 -1.90 -9.91 -2.56
C TYR A 159 -1.54 -11.24 -3.24
N LYS A 160 -2.48 -11.90 -3.91
CA LYS A 160 -2.18 -13.07 -4.76
C LYS A 160 -1.23 -12.70 -5.89
N ALA A 161 -1.42 -11.55 -6.54
CA ALA A 161 -0.52 -11.07 -7.59
C ALA A 161 0.89 -10.73 -7.05
N LEU A 162 1.03 -10.36 -5.77
CA LEU A 162 2.31 -10.17 -5.09
C LEU A 162 2.97 -11.49 -4.66
N GLY A 163 2.32 -12.64 -4.84
CA GLY A 163 2.85 -13.96 -4.50
C GLY A 163 2.47 -14.47 -3.11
N PHE A 164 1.52 -13.83 -2.43
CA PHE A 164 0.94 -14.39 -1.21
C PHE A 164 0.02 -15.56 -1.50
N THR A 165 0.01 -16.53 -0.61
CA THR A 165 -0.92 -17.66 -0.62
C THR A 165 -1.84 -17.58 0.58
N THR A 166 -3.11 -17.97 0.41
CA THR A 166 -4.05 -18.09 1.52
C THR A 166 -3.62 -19.23 2.44
N THR A 167 -3.68 -18.99 3.74
CA THR A 167 -3.33 -19.99 4.78
C THR A 167 -4.53 -20.55 5.50
N ASP A 168 -5.68 -19.87 5.40
CA ASP A 168 -6.96 -20.28 5.96
C ASP A 168 -8.12 -19.69 5.14
N SER A 169 -9.36 -20.13 5.43
CA SER A 169 -10.60 -19.58 4.89
C SER A 169 -10.84 -18.14 5.38
N GLU A 170 -11.78 -17.44 4.74
CA GLU A 170 -12.24 -16.12 5.20
C GLU A 170 -12.80 -16.21 6.62
N GLN A 171 -12.46 -15.24 7.44
CA GLN A 171 -12.86 -15.11 8.84
C GLN A 171 -13.50 -13.75 9.09
N THR A 172 -14.28 -13.65 10.16
CA THR A 172 -14.84 -12.38 10.65
C THR A 172 -14.53 -12.26 12.14
N VAL A 173 -13.85 -11.18 12.53
CA VAL A 173 -13.55 -10.87 13.93
C VAL A 173 -13.88 -9.41 14.18
N ASN A 174 -14.70 -9.14 15.19
CA ASN A 174 -15.15 -7.79 15.55
C ASN A 174 -15.73 -7.01 14.36
N GLY A 175 -16.47 -7.70 13.47
CA GLY A 175 -17.05 -7.11 12.27
C GLY A 175 -16.09 -6.89 11.09
N ILE A 176 -14.80 -7.17 11.27
CA ILE A 176 -13.78 -7.11 10.19
C ILE A 176 -13.70 -8.48 9.51
N ARG A 177 -13.92 -8.49 8.19
CA ARG A 177 -13.77 -9.68 7.34
C ARG A 177 -12.38 -9.73 6.74
N PHE A 178 -11.73 -10.86 6.82
CA PHE A 178 -10.39 -11.02 6.24
C PHE A 178 -10.08 -12.49 5.89
N THR A 179 -9.13 -12.66 4.97
CA THR A 179 -8.52 -13.95 4.65
C THR A 179 -7.06 -13.94 5.08
N PRO A 180 -6.62 -14.86 5.97
CA PRO A 180 -5.21 -14.96 6.34
C PRO A 180 -4.35 -15.39 5.17
N MET A 181 -3.20 -14.73 4.99
CA MET A 181 -2.27 -15.00 3.90
C MET A 181 -0.82 -14.98 4.38
N ALA A 182 0.03 -15.72 3.68
CA ALA A 182 1.48 -15.72 3.90
C ALA A 182 2.25 -15.61 2.59
N TYR A 183 3.39 -14.94 2.66
CA TYR A 183 4.45 -14.89 1.67
C TYR A 183 5.69 -15.59 2.24
N LYS A 184 6.26 -16.53 1.50
CA LYS A 184 7.48 -17.30 1.88
C LYS A 184 8.69 -16.85 1.11
#